data_afe69b55fc54804b0230eb6e0835ba57
#
_entry.id   afe69b55fc54804b0230eb6e0835ba57
#
_cell.length_a   1.000
_cell.length_b   1.000
_cell.length_c   1.000
_cell.angle_alpha   90.00
_cell.angle_beta   90.00
_cell.angle_gamma   90.00
#
_symmetry.space_group_name_H-M   'P 1'
#
loop_
_entity.id
_entity.type
_entity.pdbx_description
1 polymer ?
#
loop_
_entity_poly.entity_id
_entity_poly.type
_entity_poly.pdbx_seq_one_letter_code
_entity_poly.pdbx_strand_id
1 'polypeptide(L)'
;MLDADLARALDVISDIMRRPTLRDSDLSLERQVVLEEISTVEDTPDDEVFDLAYELMWPNHPYGFQILGTKETVSALSTDDLRHLHARAYFPGNCIIAAAGNLTHDALLAEVEKQGWFDGGGDGKSATAHAP
;
A
#
# COMPACT_ATOMS: atom_id res chain seq x y z
N MET A 1 9.17 -7.16 -16.78
CA MET A 1 8.45 -8.40 -17.15
C MET A 1 8.28 -8.41 -18.66
N LEU A 2 8.16 -9.59 -19.29
CA LEU A 2 7.86 -9.70 -20.71
C LEU A 2 6.37 -9.46 -20.97
N ASP A 3 6.03 -8.95 -22.15
CA ASP A 3 4.63 -8.73 -22.56
C ASP A 3 3.80 -10.00 -22.58
N ALA A 4 4.42 -11.14 -22.94
CA ALA A 4 3.80 -12.47 -22.88
C ALA A 4 3.36 -12.91 -21.47
N ASP A 5 3.89 -12.29 -20.43
CA ASP A 5 3.59 -12.63 -19.02
C ASP A 5 2.51 -11.74 -18.39
N LEU A 6 1.85 -10.88 -19.16
CA LEU A 6 0.85 -9.93 -18.66
C LEU A 6 -0.22 -10.62 -17.79
N ALA A 7 -0.83 -11.69 -18.30
CA ALA A 7 -1.88 -12.42 -17.59
C ALA A 7 -1.38 -12.98 -16.25
N ARG A 8 -0.17 -13.57 -16.25
CA ARG A 8 0.46 -14.12 -15.05
C ARG A 8 0.81 -13.04 -14.03
N ALA A 9 1.31 -11.90 -14.50
CA ALA A 9 1.63 -10.79 -13.62
C ALA A 9 0.38 -10.21 -12.96
N LEU A 10 -0.71 -10.04 -13.72
CA LEU A 10 -1.98 -9.57 -13.18
C LEU A 10 -2.60 -10.57 -12.19
N ASP A 11 -2.47 -11.87 -12.44
CA ASP A 11 -2.90 -12.91 -11.50
C ASP A 11 -2.17 -12.79 -10.16
N VAL A 12 -0.84 -12.69 -10.18
CA VAL A 12 -0.02 -12.54 -8.96
C VAL A 12 -0.34 -11.24 -8.23
N ILE A 13 -0.41 -10.11 -8.95
CA ILE A 13 -0.73 -8.82 -8.35
C ILE A 13 -2.13 -8.84 -7.72
N SER A 14 -3.11 -9.42 -8.42
CA SER A 14 -4.48 -9.55 -7.93
C SER A 14 -4.54 -10.40 -6.65
N ASP A 15 -3.77 -11.47 -6.58
CA ASP A 15 -3.70 -12.33 -5.39
C ASP A 15 -3.11 -11.58 -4.20
N ILE A 16 -1.96 -10.93 -4.38
CA ILE A 16 -1.30 -10.14 -3.34
C ILE A 16 -2.20 -9.01 -2.84
N MET A 17 -2.87 -8.30 -3.74
CA MET A 17 -3.70 -7.15 -3.41
C MET A 17 -5.03 -7.52 -2.75
N ARG A 18 -5.64 -8.63 -3.16
CA ARG A 18 -7.00 -9.01 -2.71
C ARG A 18 -7.02 -10.05 -1.60
N ARG A 19 -5.96 -10.85 -1.49
CA ARG A 19 -5.90 -12.01 -0.57
C ARG A 19 -4.57 -12.09 0.18
N PRO A 20 -4.05 -10.98 0.74
CA PRO A 20 -2.82 -11.04 1.50
C PRO A 20 -2.99 -11.96 2.72
N THR A 21 -1.96 -12.72 3.05
CA THR A 21 -2.02 -13.66 4.17
C THR A 21 -2.04 -12.98 5.54
N LEU A 22 -1.35 -11.85 5.69
CA LEU A 22 -1.25 -11.04 6.92
C LEU A 22 -1.10 -11.90 8.18
N ARG A 23 -0.08 -12.77 8.21
CA ARG A 23 0.18 -13.66 9.35
C ARG A 23 0.93 -12.92 10.45
N ASP A 24 0.68 -13.28 11.72
CA ASP A 24 1.38 -12.69 12.88
C ASP A 24 2.91 -12.90 12.81
N SER A 25 3.34 -14.08 12.31
CA SER A 25 4.75 -14.36 12.10
C SER A 25 5.42 -13.42 11.11
N ASP A 26 4.71 -13.08 10.03
CA ASP A 26 5.23 -12.20 8.99
C ASP A 26 5.32 -10.76 9.49
N LEU A 27 4.28 -10.29 10.20
CA LEU A 27 4.28 -8.97 10.83
C LEU A 27 5.44 -8.81 11.82
N SER A 28 5.75 -9.87 12.59
CA SER A 28 6.85 -9.80 13.56
C SER A 28 8.21 -9.61 12.90
N LEU A 29 8.44 -10.25 11.75
CA LEU A 29 9.67 -10.10 10.98
C LEU A 29 9.72 -8.73 10.29
N GLU A 30 8.63 -8.35 9.63
CA GLU A 30 8.54 -7.09 8.89
C GLU A 30 8.67 -5.87 9.80
N ARG A 31 8.10 -5.96 11.02
CA ARG A 31 8.29 -4.92 12.04
C ARG A 31 9.76 -4.66 12.34
N GLN A 32 10.59 -5.70 12.44
CA GLN A 32 12.03 -5.53 12.69
C GLN A 32 12.70 -4.81 11.51
N VAL A 33 12.36 -5.19 10.29
CA VAL A 33 12.88 -4.54 9.07
C VAL A 33 12.51 -3.05 9.05
N VAL A 34 11.24 -2.73 9.28
CA VAL A 34 10.79 -1.33 9.29
C VAL A 34 11.44 -0.52 10.43
N LEU A 35 11.64 -1.11 11.61
CA LEU A 35 12.35 -0.43 12.70
C LEU A 35 13.83 -0.17 12.37
N GLU A 36 14.48 -1.06 11.62
CA GLU A 36 15.84 -0.83 11.11
C GLU A 36 15.86 0.25 10.01
N GLU A 37 14.85 0.29 9.14
CA GLU A 37 14.70 1.37 8.14
C GLU A 37 14.53 2.74 8.82
N ILE A 38 13.66 2.84 9.83
CA ILE A 38 13.50 4.08 10.64
C ILE A 38 14.85 4.50 11.23
N SER A 39 15.58 3.58 11.83
CA SER A 39 16.89 3.90 12.41
C SER A 39 17.90 4.36 11.33
N THR A 40 17.83 3.79 10.13
CA THR A 40 18.68 4.22 9.02
C THR A 40 18.37 5.64 8.56
N VAL A 41 17.08 6.02 8.50
CA VAL A 41 16.67 7.40 8.18
C VAL A 41 17.14 8.36 9.26
N GLU A 42 16.94 8.05 10.55
CA GLU A 42 17.39 8.85 11.69
C GLU A 42 18.93 9.07 11.69
N ASP A 43 19.69 8.08 11.21
CA ASP A 43 21.15 8.15 11.09
C ASP A 43 21.62 8.85 9.79
N THR A 44 20.70 9.25 8.91
CA THR A 44 20.99 9.88 7.62
C THR A 44 20.46 11.32 7.60
N PRO A 45 21.30 12.33 7.94
CA PRO A 45 20.84 13.73 8.09
C PRO A 45 20.16 14.31 6.85
N ASP A 46 20.54 13.85 5.66
CA ASP A 46 19.96 14.30 4.38
C ASP A 46 18.52 13.82 4.20
N ASP A 47 18.14 12.70 4.79
CA ASP A 47 16.78 12.16 4.77
C ASP A 47 15.96 12.73 5.95
N GLU A 48 16.54 12.73 7.15
CA GLU A 48 15.89 13.21 8.37
C GLU A 48 15.45 14.67 8.27
N VAL A 49 16.23 15.53 7.59
CA VAL A 49 15.90 16.96 7.45
C VAL A 49 14.58 17.18 6.71
N PHE A 50 14.21 16.32 5.77
CA PHE A 50 12.94 16.42 5.07
C PHE A 50 11.77 16.01 5.96
N ASP A 51 11.89 14.95 6.74
CA ASP A 51 10.86 14.51 7.69
C ASP A 51 10.59 15.62 8.73
N LEU A 52 11.64 16.19 9.31
CA LEU A 52 11.54 17.32 10.24
C LEU A 52 10.89 18.55 9.59
N ALA A 53 11.24 18.86 8.34
CA ALA A 53 10.67 19.98 7.62
C ALA A 53 9.17 19.78 7.37
N TYR A 54 8.74 18.58 6.96
CA TYR A 54 7.33 18.28 6.75
C TYR A 54 6.54 18.32 8.06
N GLU A 55 7.05 17.79 9.15
CA GLU A 55 6.41 17.86 10.47
C GLU A 55 6.22 19.31 10.93
N LEU A 56 7.21 20.17 10.73
CA LEU A 56 7.14 21.60 11.07
C LEU A 56 6.17 22.37 10.16
N MET A 57 6.11 22.04 8.87
CA MET A 57 5.20 22.70 7.93
C MET A 57 3.74 22.28 8.11
N TRP A 58 3.50 21.05 8.49
CA TRP A 58 2.15 20.48 8.64
C TRP A 58 1.97 19.75 10.00
N PRO A 59 2.02 20.47 11.12
CA PRO A 59 1.90 19.86 12.44
C PRO A 59 0.51 19.23 12.62
N ASN A 60 0.48 17.99 13.09
CA ASN A 60 -0.73 17.19 13.30
C ASN A 60 -1.59 16.94 12.02
N HIS A 61 -0.97 17.02 10.86
CA HIS A 61 -1.61 16.79 9.58
C HIS A 61 -0.98 15.58 8.87
N PRO A 62 -1.72 14.76 8.11
CA PRO A 62 -1.17 13.60 7.41
C PRO A 62 0.05 13.88 6.51
N TYR A 63 0.16 15.08 5.94
CA TYR A 63 1.33 15.48 5.15
C TYR A 63 2.61 15.68 5.98
N GLY A 64 2.48 15.90 7.27
CA GLY A 64 3.61 15.99 8.18
C GLY A 64 3.96 14.69 8.88
N PHE A 65 3.22 13.60 8.63
CA PHE A 65 3.55 12.32 9.23
C PHE A 65 4.67 11.63 8.43
N GLN A 66 5.62 11.06 9.15
CA GLN A 66 6.68 10.25 8.56
C GLN A 66 6.07 9.04 7.83
N ILE A 67 6.57 8.74 6.63
CA ILE A 67 6.04 7.66 5.79
C ILE A 67 6.19 6.29 6.47
N LEU A 68 7.33 6.05 7.13
CA LEU A 68 7.58 4.82 7.88
C LEU A 68 6.82 4.77 9.22
N GLY A 69 6.27 5.90 9.68
CA GLY A 69 5.75 6.04 11.03
C GLY A 69 6.86 6.24 12.06
N THR A 70 6.51 6.09 13.34
CA THR A 70 7.48 6.15 14.44
C THR A 70 7.74 4.77 15.01
N LYS A 71 8.85 4.60 15.76
CA LYS A 71 9.17 3.35 16.46
C LYS A 71 8.02 2.88 17.36
N GLU A 72 7.31 3.83 18.00
CA GLU A 72 6.17 3.57 18.86
C GLU A 72 4.97 3.06 18.06
N THR A 73 4.61 3.75 16.96
CA THR A 73 3.46 3.38 16.13
C THR A 73 3.67 2.04 15.45
N VAL A 74 4.85 1.79 14.88
CA VAL A 74 5.19 0.52 14.23
C VAL A 74 5.23 -0.63 15.23
N SER A 75 5.76 -0.38 16.44
CA SER A 75 5.79 -1.41 17.49
C SER A 75 4.39 -1.79 18.01
N ALA A 76 3.45 -0.85 17.98
CA ALA A 76 2.09 -1.06 18.47
C ALA A 76 1.16 -1.75 17.44
N LEU A 77 1.50 -1.74 16.14
CA LEU A 77 0.66 -2.34 15.09
C LEU A 77 0.40 -3.82 15.33
N SER A 78 -0.84 -4.24 15.13
CA SER A 78 -1.27 -5.64 15.13
C SER A 78 -1.66 -6.10 13.72
N THR A 79 -1.73 -7.41 13.51
CA THR A 79 -2.26 -7.97 12.26
C THR A 79 -3.74 -7.64 12.05
N ASP A 80 -4.48 -7.43 13.13
CA ASP A 80 -5.89 -7.01 13.03
C ASP A 80 -6.01 -5.58 12.53
N ASP A 81 -5.09 -4.67 12.91
CA ASP A 81 -5.05 -3.31 12.35
C ASP A 81 -4.79 -3.36 10.85
N LEU A 82 -3.86 -4.21 10.40
CA LEU A 82 -3.57 -4.40 8.97
C LEU A 82 -4.77 -4.98 8.22
N ARG A 83 -5.45 -5.99 8.78
CA ARG A 83 -6.66 -6.59 8.19
C ARG A 83 -7.80 -5.58 8.10
N HIS A 84 -8.00 -4.77 9.13
CA HIS A 84 -8.99 -3.69 9.12
C HIS A 84 -8.69 -2.63 8.05
N LEU A 85 -7.43 -2.19 7.95
CA LEU A 85 -7.02 -1.26 6.91
C LEU A 85 -7.22 -1.86 5.53
N HIS A 86 -6.77 -3.11 5.33
CA HIS A 86 -6.93 -3.81 4.06
C HIS A 86 -8.40 -3.89 3.64
N ALA A 87 -9.28 -4.35 4.53
CA ALA A 87 -10.71 -4.47 4.23
C ALA A 87 -11.38 -3.13 3.87
N ARG A 88 -10.88 -2.02 4.43
CA ARG A 88 -11.45 -0.68 4.19
C ARG A 88 -10.89 0.01 2.96
N ALA A 89 -9.63 -0.27 2.59
CA ALA A 89 -8.91 0.50 1.58
C ALA A 89 -8.64 -0.29 0.29
N TYR A 90 -8.52 -1.62 0.36
CA TYR A 90 -8.10 -2.48 -0.76
C TYR A 90 -9.30 -3.16 -1.41
N PHE A 91 -10.14 -2.39 -2.07
CA PHE A 91 -11.28 -2.90 -2.84
C PHE A 91 -11.30 -2.29 -4.25
N PRO A 92 -11.93 -2.93 -5.25
CA PRO A 92 -11.87 -2.49 -6.65
C PRO A 92 -12.22 -1.03 -6.89
N GLY A 93 -13.21 -0.48 -6.18
CA GLY A 93 -13.63 0.91 -6.32
C GLY A 93 -12.64 1.94 -5.76
N ASN A 94 -11.61 1.51 -5.05
CA ASN A 94 -10.56 2.36 -4.48
C ASN A 94 -9.16 2.07 -5.06
N CYS A 95 -9.07 1.24 -6.09
CA CYS A 95 -7.82 0.86 -6.73
C CYS A 95 -7.75 1.42 -8.15
N ILE A 96 -6.55 1.86 -8.54
CA ILE A 96 -6.23 2.26 -9.91
C ILE A 96 -5.20 1.28 -10.44
N ILE A 97 -5.50 0.65 -11.58
CA ILE A 97 -4.57 -0.22 -12.28
C ILE A 97 -3.99 0.56 -13.45
N ALA A 98 -2.69 0.77 -13.46
CA ALA A 98 -1.97 1.43 -14.53
C ALA A 98 -0.90 0.48 -15.10
N ALA A 99 -0.79 0.43 -16.42
CA ALA A 99 0.21 -0.37 -17.10
C ALA A 99 0.83 0.41 -18.26
N ALA A 100 2.14 0.22 -18.47
CA ALA A 100 2.88 0.79 -19.57
C ALA A 100 3.79 -0.27 -20.19
N GLY A 101 3.86 -0.30 -21.52
CA GLY A 101 4.68 -1.24 -22.26
C GLY A 101 4.02 -1.69 -23.56
N ASN A 102 4.44 -2.85 -24.08
CA ASN A 102 3.90 -3.45 -25.29
C ASN A 102 2.57 -4.19 -24.98
N LEU A 103 1.50 -3.43 -24.82
CA LEU A 103 0.14 -3.94 -24.55
C LEU A 103 -0.90 -2.99 -25.14
N THR A 104 -2.12 -3.49 -25.34
CA THR A 104 -3.27 -2.66 -25.69
C THR A 104 -4.18 -2.49 -24.47
N HIS A 105 -4.94 -1.40 -24.45
CA HIS A 105 -5.93 -1.12 -23.39
C HIS A 105 -6.94 -2.27 -23.26
N ASP A 106 -7.47 -2.76 -24.39
CA ASP A 106 -8.47 -3.82 -24.39
C ASP A 106 -7.92 -5.14 -23.85
N ALA A 107 -6.65 -5.47 -24.15
CA ALA A 107 -6.01 -6.66 -23.60
C ALA A 107 -5.82 -6.55 -22.09
N LEU A 108 -5.39 -5.39 -21.60
CA LEU A 108 -5.28 -5.13 -20.17
C LEU A 108 -6.66 -5.25 -19.49
N LEU A 109 -7.67 -4.59 -20.03
CA LEU A 109 -9.02 -4.59 -19.48
C LEU A 109 -9.61 -6.01 -19.40
N ALA A 110 -9.46 -6.81 -20.45
CA ALA A 110 -9.93 -8.19 -20.47
C ALA A 110 -9.23 -9.07 -19.43
N GLU A 111 -7.92 -8.89 -19.20
CA GLU A 111 -7.20 -9.64 -18.16
C GLU A 111 -7.59 -9.18 -16.76
N VAL A 112 -7.79 -7.89 -16.52
CA VAL A 112 -8.28 -7.34 -15.25
C VAL A 112 -9.69 -7.87 -14.93
N GLU A 113 -10.57 -7.94 -15.93
CA GLU A 113 -11.92 -8.50 -15.79
C GLU A 113 -11.89 -9.98 -15.41
N LYS A 114 -11.04 -10.79 -16.06
CA LYS A 114 -10.84 -12.21 -15.71
C LYS A 114 -10.40 -12.41 -14.26
N GLN A 115 -9.63 -11.47 -13.69
CA GLN A 115 -9.21 -11.51 -12.30
C GLN A 115 -10.31 -11.07 -11.32
N GLY A 116 -11.53 -10.76 -11.80
CA GLY A 116 -12.68 -10.38 -11.00
C GLY A 116 -12.55 -9.02 -10.32
N TRP A 117 -11.78 -8.08 -10.89
CA TRP A 117 -11.66 -6.74 -10.33
C TRP A 117 -12.95 -5.92 -10.41
N PHE A 118 -13.88 -6.31 -11.28
CA PHE A 118 -15.20 -5.68 -11.38
C PHE A 118 -16.28 -6.45 -10.61
N ASP A 119 -15.95 -7.64 -10.09
CA ASP A 119 -16.85 -8.47 -9.31
C ASP A 119 -16.82 -8.06 -7.84
N GLY A 120 -17.85 -7.44 -7.37
CA GLY A 120 -17.98 -7.04 -5.98
C GLY A 120 -17.55 -5.60 -5.75
N GLY A 121 -18.44 -4.70 -6.08
CA GLY A 121 -18.41 -3.39 -5.47
C GLY A 121 -18.54 -3.56 -3.98
N GLY A 122 -17.49 -3.22 -3.22
CA GLY A 122 -17.69 -2.80 -1.85
C GLY A 122 -18.83 -1.79 -1.87
N ASP A 123 -19.46 -1.53 -0.78
CA ASP A 123 -20.60 -0.60 -0.61
C ASP A 123 -20.34 0.85 -1.08
N GLY A 124 -19.46 1.03 -2.05
CA GLY A 124 -19.22 2.24 -2.85
C GLY A 124 -18.74 3.45 -2.06
N LYS A 125 -18.41 3.27 -0.81
CA LYS A 125 -17.79 4.34 -0.01
C LYS A 125 -16.28 4.28 -0.24
N SER A 126 -15.83 4.97 -1.28
CA SER A 126 -14.44 5.42 -1.40
C SER A 126 -13.97 5.87 -0.01
N ALA A 127 -12.81 5.38 0.41
CA ALA A 127 -12.12 5.99 1.54
C ALA A 127 -11.85 7.44 1.12
N THR A 128 -12.77 8.33 1.47
CA THR A 128 -12.57 9.76 1.26
C THR A 128 -11.36 10.14 2.07
N ALA A 129 -10.25 10.39 1.38
CA ALA A 129 -9.20 11.18 1.95
C ALA A 129 -9.87 12.48 2.40
N HIS A 130 -9.97 12.71 3.70
CA HIS A 130 -10.34 14.03 4.17
C HIS A 130 -9.27 14.98 3.67
N ALA A 131 -9.65 15.82 2.70
CA ALA A 131 -8.87 16.98 2.39
C ALA A 131 -8.71 17.82 3.67
N PRO A 132 -7.55 18.42 3.87
CA PRO A 132 -7.28 19.27 5.02
C PRO A 132 -8.23 20.46 5.08
#